data_000b32c2e6ded5e8922f0c3fc0413040
#
_entry.id   000b32c2e6ded5e8922f0c3fc0413040
#
_cell.length_a   1.000
_cell.length_b   1.000
_cell.length_c   1.000
_cell.angle_alpha   90.00
_cell.angle_beta   90.00
_cell.angle_gamma   90.00
#
_symmetry.space_group_name_H-M   'P 1'
#
loop_
_entity.id
_entity.type
_entity.pdbx_description
1 polymer ?
#
loop_
_entity_poly.entity_id
_entity_poly.type
_entity_poly.pdbx_seq_one_letter_code
_entity_poly.pdbx_strand_id
1 'polypeptide(L)'
;MKTLFKIIIGLPVLCSFFISIVFIVVGVYETGLGIKGILTGQIHTDATPGITLFQALDVFLIAFLFLIFSIGFSQLFIPKPSKIVDLVNEITPEWLKVENFTQLKLILWDTVLTTLVVIFIGDAFKAGGVYNWELTIIPIAILLISFSKFLIK
;
A
#
# COMPACT_ATOMS: atom_id res chain seq x y z
N MET A 1 26.13 -19.55 10.08
CA MET A 1 25.50 -19.19 8.80
C MET A 1 23.99 -19.20 8.83
N LYS A 2 23.30 -20.28 9.27
CA LYS A 2 21.82 -20.35 9.27
C LYS A 2 21.13 -19.26 10.12
N THR A 3 21.70 -18.89 11.27
CA THR A 3 21.15 -17.86 12.16
C THR A 3 21.30 -16.45 11.56
N LEU A 4 22.43 -16.15 10.97
CA LEU A 4 22.69 -14.85 10.31
C LEU A 4 21.73 -14.64 9.13
N PHE A 5 21.47 -15.67 8.34
CA PHE A 5 20.53 -15.63 7.23
C PHE A 5 19.10 -15.37 7.70
N LYS A 6 18.67 -15.98 8.82
CA LYS A 6 17.35 -15.72 9.43
C LYS A 6 17.20 -14.27 9.90
N ILE A 7 18.25 -13.68 10.46
CA ILE A 7 18.25 -12.28 10.90
C ILE A 7 18.16 -11.33 9.71
N ILE A 8 18.95 -11.58 8.65
CA ILE A 8 18.96 -10.75 7.45
C ILE A 8 17.57 -10.72 6.79
N ILE A 9 16.87 -11.85 6.74
CA ILE A 9 15.52 -11.93 6.17
C ILE A 9 14.45 -11.39 7.14
N GLY A 10 14.58 -11.69 8.42
CA GLY A 10 13.62 -11.27 9.43
C GLY A 10 13.57 -9.75 9.63
N LEU A 11 14.71 -9.07 9.48
CA LEU A 11 14.79 -7.63 9.70
C LEU A 11 13.92 -6.83 8.70
N PRO A 12 13.98 -7.03 7.36
CA PRO A 12 13.09 -6.35 6.42
C PRO A 12 11.61 -6.66 6.68
N VAL A 13 11.27 -7.90 7.04
CA VAL A 13 9.90 -8.30 7.37
C VAL A 13 9.37 -7.52 8.57
N LEU A 14 10.13 -7.46 9.65
CA LEU A 14 9.77 -6.69 10.84
C LEU A 14 9.68 -5.19 10.55
N CYS A 15 10.67 -4.62 9.85
CA CYS A 15 10.65 -3.21 9.48
C CYS A 15 9.42 -2.87 8.64
N SER A 16 9.09 -3.67 7.62
CA SER A 16 7.91 -3.45 6.79
C SER A 16 6.62 -3.55 7.60
N PHE A 17 6.53 -4.47 8.54
CA PHE A 17 5.38 -4.60 9.43
C PHE A 17 5.21 -3.35 10.32
N PHE A 18 6.28 -2.86 10.95
CA PHE A 18 6.22 -1.64 11.75
C PHE A 18 5.88 -0.40 10.92
N ILE A 19 6.46 -0.27 9.73
CA ILE A 19 6.13 0.83 8.80
C ILE A 19 4.64 0.79 8.46
N SER A 20 4.07 -0.38 8.17
CA SER A 20 2.64 -0.55 7.90
C SER A 20 1.78 -0.03 9.06
N ILE A 21 2.11 -0.40 10.31
CA ILE A 21 1.39 0.07 11.50
C ILE A 21 1.45 1.60 11.62
N VAL A 22 2.61 2.20 11.41
CA VAL A 22 2.78 3.67 11.46
C VAL A 22 1.87 4.33 10.41
N PHE A 23 1.85 3.84 9.18
CA PHE A 23 0.99 4.39 8.13
C PHE A 23 -0.50 4.18 8.42
N ILE A 24 -0.91 3.06 9.04
CA ILE A 24 -2.29 2.87 9.49
C ILE A 24 -2.68 3.94 10.51
N VAL A 25 -1.83 4.21 11.49
CA VAL A 25 -2.09 5.24 12.52
C VAL A 25 -2.21 6.62 11.88
N VAL A 26 -1.31 6.96 10.94
CA VAL A 26 -1.36 8.23 10.19
C VAL A 26 -2.65 8.31 9.38
N GLY A 27 -3.04 7.26 8.67
CA GLY A 27 -4.29 7.22 7.88
C GLY A 27 -5.55 7.41 8.74
N VAL A 28 -5.58 6.80 9.93
CA VAL A 28 -6.68 7.01 10.90
C VAL A 28 -6.71 8.47 11.36
N TYR A 29 -5.57 9.07 11.66
CA TYR A 29 -5.48 10.48 12.05
C TYR A 29 -5.98 11.42 10.94
N GLU A 30 -5.52 11.24 9.70
CA GLU A 30 -5.97 12.00 8.53
C GLU A 30 -7.48 11.85 8.27
N THR A 31 -8.00 10.61 8.42
CA THR A 31 -9.44 10.36 8.34
C THR A 31 -10.22 11.15 9.38
N GLY A 32 -9.72 11.19 10.62
CA GLY A 32 -10.32 11.98 11.71
C GLY A 32 -10.34 13.46 11.39
N LEU A 33 -9.26 14.02 10.82
CA LEU A 33 -9.19 15.42 10.40
C LEU A 33 -10.18 15.70 9.26
N GLY A 34 -10.28 14.82 8.26
CA GLY A 34 -11.22 14.97 7.16
C GLY A 34 -12.69 14.98 7.64
N ILE A 35 -13.05 14.04 8.52
CA ILE A 35 -14.40 14.01 9.13
C ILE A 35 -14.68 15.27 9.94
N LYS A 36 -13.73 15.70 10.77
CA LYS A 36 -13.86 16.95 11.55
C LYS A 36 -14.09 18.15 10.64
N GLY A 37 -13.36 18.27 9.54
CA GLY A 37 -13.53 19.34 8.55
C GLY A 37 -14.93 19.39 7.95
N ILE A 38 -15.53 18.22 7.67
CA ILE A 38 -16.92 18.11 7.18
C ILE A 38 -17.90 18.60 8.27
N LEU A 39 -17.76 18.11 9.50
CA LEU A 39 -18.67 18.43 10.60
C LEU A 39 -18.59 19.90 11.03
N THR A 40 -17.44 20.56 10.88
CA THR A 40 -17.26 21.98 11.21
C THR A 40 -17.65 22.92 10.06
N GLY A 41 -18.15 22.41 8.94
CA GLY A 41 -18.61 23.22 7.81
C GLY A 41 -17.48 23.88 7.01
N GLN A 42 -16.24 23.45 7.17
CA GLN A 42 -15.07 23.97 6.45
C GLN A 42 -15.00 23.48 4.98
N ILE A 43 -16.17 23.22 4.38
CA ILE A 43 -16.30 22.63 3.04
C ILE A 43 -15.81 23.61 1.94
N HIS A 44 -15.72 24.91 2.25
CA HIS A 44 -15.37 25.97 1.29
C HIS A 44 -14.04 26.67 1.58
N THR A 45 -13.23 26.17 2.51
CA THR A 45 -11.88 26.70 2.77
C THR A 45 -10.85 25.92 1.93
N ASP A 46 -9.66 26.49 1.72
CA ASP A 46 -8.58 25.95 0.90
C ASP A 46 -8.17 24.51 1.26
N ALA A 47 -8.48 24.05 2.48
CA ALA A 47 -8.38 22.66 2.91
C ALA A 47 -9.72 21.94 2.69
N THR A 48 -10.00 21.53 1.46
CA THR A 48 -11.22 20.76 1.19
C THR A 48 -11.18 19.40 1.92
N PRO A 49 -12.14 19.10 2.81
CA PRO A 49 -12.15 17.84 3.57
C PRO A 49 -12.10 16.59 2.68
N GLY A 50 -12.63 16.70 1.46
CA GLY A 50 -12.54 15.64 0.46
C GLY A 50 -11.09 15.29 0.07
N ILE A 51 -10.23 16.28 -0.09
CA ILE A 51 -8.81 16.07 -0.40
C ILE A 51 -8.12 15.36 0.78
N THR A 52 -8.41 15.77 2.03
CA THR A 52 -7.85 15.13 3.22
C THR A 52 -8.27 13.65 3.32
N LEU A 53 -9.53 13.33 3.00
CA LEU A 53 -9.99 11.93 2.98
C LEU A 53 -9.34 11.12 1.86
N PHE A 54 -9.08 11.71 0.69
CA PHE A 54 -8.29 11.06 -0.36
C PHE A 54 -6.84 10.82 0.06
N GLN A 55 -6.21 11.77 0.74
CA GLN A 55 -4.87 11.60 1.31
C GLN A 55 -4.83 10.46 2.34
N ALA A 56 -5.84 10.36 3.20
CA ALA A 56 -5.96 9.23 4.13
C ALA A 56 -6.05 7.88 3.40
N LEU A 57 -6.80 7.81 2.29
CA LEU A 57 -6.90 6.61 1.47
C LEU A 57 -5.54 6.22 0.86
N ASP A 58 -4.78 7.18 0.34
CA ASP A 58 -3.43 6.95 -0.19
C ASP A 58 -2.50 6.37 0.89
N VAL A 59 -2.56 6.93 2.09
CA VAL A 59 -1.78 6.46 3.24
C VAL A 59 -2.15 5.02 3.62
N PHE A 60 -3.43 4.66 3.61
CA PHE A 60 -3.88 3.28 3.84
C PHE A 60 -3.39 2.32 2.75
N LEU A 61 -3.41 2.71 1.48
CA LEU A 61 -2.91 1.88 0.38
C LEU A 61 -1.41 1.60 0.53
N ILE A 62 -0.62 2.60 0.92
CA ILE A 62 0.80 2.44 1.23
C ILE A 62 0.98 1.50 2.44
N ALA A 63 0.17 1.65 3.48
CA ALA A 63 0.20 0.76 4.64
C ALA A 63 -0.06 -0.69 4.24
N PHE A 64 -1.08 -0.95 3.42
CA PHE A 64 -1.39 -2.28 2.90
C PHE A 64 -0.28 -2.85 2.02
N LEU A 65 0.38 -2.03 1.20
CA LEU A 65 1.52 -2.47 0.41
C LEU A 65 2.64 -3.04 1.30
N PHE A 66 3.01 -2.32 2.36
CA PHE A 66 4.02 -2.78 3.31
C PHE A 66 3.56 -4.01 4.11
N LEU A 67 2.27 -4.09 4.46
CA LEU A 67 1.70 -5.25 5.13
C LEU A 67 1.77 -6.51 4.26
N ILE A 68 1.34 -6.41 3.00
CA ILE A 68 1.39 -7.50 2.02
C ILE A 68 2.84 -7.96 1.80
N PHE A 69 3.76 -7.01 1.68
CA PHE A 69 5.19 -7.31 1.57
C PHE A 69 5.70 -8.08 2.79
N SER A 70 5.38 -7.62 4.00
CA SER A 70 5.79 -8.27 5.25
C SER A 70 5.25 -9.69 5.35
N ILE A 71 3.95 -9.89 5.09
CA ILE A 71 3.29 -11.21 5.12
C ILE A 71 3.90 -12.13 4.07
N GLY A 72 3.99 -11.69 2.83
CA GLY A 72 4.48 -12.51 1.72
C GLY A 72 5.94 -12.93 1.90
N PHE A 73 6.81 -12.02 2.33
CA PHE A 73 8.21 -12.35 2.65
C PHE A 73 8.33 -13.29 3.83
N SER A 74 7.48 -13.12 4.87
CA SER A 74 7.43 -14.03 6.00
C SER A 74 7.09 -15.46 5.56
N GLN A 75 6.09 -15.62 4.71
CA GLN A 75 5.65 -16.94 4.22
C GLN A 75 6.68 -17.63 3.32
N LEU A 76 7.41 -16.86 2.50
CA LEU A 76 8.36 -17.41 1.54
C LEU A 76 9.74 -17.72 2.13
N PHE A 77 10.23 -16.86 3.04
CA PHE A 77 11.63 -16.91 3.45
C PHE A 77 11.86 -17.36 4.89
N ILE A 78 10.84 -17.35 5.75
CA ILE A 78 10.98 -17.90 7.10
C ILE A 78 10.81 -19.41 7.04
N PRO A 79 11.83 -20.19 7.48
CA PRO A 79 11.78 -21.65 7.41
C PRO A 79 10.65 -22.22 8.28
N LYS A 80 9.90 -23.16 7.73
CA LYS A 80 8.93 -23.99 8.48
C LYS A 80 9.64 -25.14 9.18
N PRO A 81 9.23 -25.58 10.42
CA PRO A 81 8.15 -25.00 11.23
C PRO A 81 8.60 -23.78 12.02
N SER A 82 7.78 -22.74 12.02
CA SER A 82 8.00 -21.54 12.84
C SER A 82 6.67 -21.06 13.39
N LYS A 83 6.58 -20.85 14.70
CA LYS A 83 5.37 -20.31 15.36
C LYS A 83 4.90 -19.00 14.74
N ILE A 84 5.82 -18.19 14.23
CA ILE A 84 5.50 -16.92 13.56
C ILE A 84 4.78 -17.19 12.24
N VAL A 85 5.27 -18.12 11.42
CA VAL A 85 4.65 -18.47 10.14
C VAL A 85 3.28 -19.12 10.36
N ASP A 86 3.14 -19.95 11.38
CA ASP A 86 1.86 -20.59 11.70
C ASP A 86 0.82 -19.54 12.11
N LEU A 87 1.18 -18.58 12.99
CA LEU A 87 0.33 -17.45 13.37
C LEU A 87 -0.03 -16.57 12.15
N VAL A 88 0.95 -16.25 11.32
CA VAL A 88 0.72 -15.43 10.10
C VAL A 88 -0.25 -16.15 9.18
N ASN A 89 -0.09 -17.46 8.96
CA ASN A 89 -0.97 -18.25 8.11
C ASN A 89 -2.39 -18.36 8.64
N GLU A 90 -2.55 -18.39 9.97
CA GLU A 90 -3.87 -18.45 10.63
C GLU A 90 -4.67 -17.15 10.43
N ILE A 91 -4.01 -16.00 10.54
CA ILE A 91 -4.65 -14.67 10.39
C ILE A 91 -4.72 -14.19 8.94
N THR A 92 -3.96 -14.80 8.04
CA THR A 92 -3.89 -14.38 6.63
C THR A 92 -5.04 -14.98 5.82
N PRO A 93 -5.87 -14.17 5.16
CA PRO A 93 -6.91 -14.65 4.25
C PRO A 93 -6.33 -15.53 3.12
N GLU A 94 -7.11 -16.49 2.61
CA GLU A 94 -6.62 -17.43 1.60
C GLU A 94 -6.14 -16.75 0.32
N TRP A 95 -6.79 -15.66 -0.10
CA TRP A 95 -6.40 -14.89 -1.29
C TRP A 95 -5.06 -14.16 -1.13
N LEU A 96 -4.58 -13.98 0.09
CA LEU A 96 -3.30 -13.33 0.41
C LEU A 96 -2.20 -14.34 0.77
N LYS A 97 -2.50 -15.64 0.81
CA LYS A 97 -1.49 -16.69 1.02
C LYS A 97 -0.58 -16.78 -0.19
N VAL A 98 0.72 -16.61 0.06
CA VAL A 98 1.75 -16.62 -0.98
C VAL A 98 2.51 -17.93 -0.92
N GLU A 99 2.39 -18.73 -1.98
CA GLU A 99 3.09 -20.03 -2.09
C GLU A 99 4.44 -19.91 -2.82
N ASN A 100 4.55 -18.92 -3.70
CA ASN A 100 5.75 -18.70 -4.49
C ASN A 100 6.01 -17.21 -4.75
N PHE A 101 7.25 -16.90 -5.15
CA PHE A 101 7.69 -15.53 -5.41
C PHE A 101 6.93 -14.84 -6.56
N THR A 102 6.46 -15.61 -7.53
CA THR A 102 5.69 -15.07 -8.66
C THR A 102 4.33 -14.56 -8.20
N GLN A 103 3.65 -15.28 -7.31
CA GLN A 103 2.39 -14.84 -6.72
C GLN A 103 2.59 -13.56 -5.89
N LEU A 104 3.63 -13.50 -5.04
CA LEU A 104 3.95 -12.29 -4.28
C LEU A 104 4.16 -11.10 -5.21
N LYS A 105 4.95 -11.30 -6.27
CA LYS A 105 5.22 -10.26 -7.27
C LYS A 105 3.93 -9.76 -7.93
N LEU A 106 3.00 -10.64 -8.28
CA LEU A 106 1.72 -10.26 -8.90
C LEU A 106 0.84 -9.46 -7.93
N ILE A 107 0.73 -9.89 -6.67
CA ILE A 107 -0.06 -9.17 -5.65
C ILE A 107 0.52 -7.78 -5.41
N LEU A 108 1.85 -7.67 -5.27
CA LEU A 108 2.52 -6.37 -5.10
C LEU A 108 2.30 -5.47 -6.33
N TRP A 109 2.36 -6.04 -7.53
CA TRP A 109 2.12 -5.32 -8.77
C TRP A 109 0.71 -4.75 -8.86
N ASP A 110 -0.30 -5.55 -8.49
CA ASP A 110 -1.70 -5.11 -8.45
C ASP A 110 -1.93 -4.02 -7.40
N THR A 111 -1.29 -4.15 -6.25
CA THR A 111 -1.38 -3.15 -5.18
C THR A 111 -0.75 -1.83 -5.62
N VAL A 112 0.44 -1.86 -6.24
CA VAL A 112 1.09 -0.65 -6.77
C VAL A 112 0.25 0.02 -7.85
N LEU A 113 -0.33 -0.75 -8.78
CA LEU A 113 -1.21 -0.20 -9.81
C LEU A 113 -2.44 0.49 -9.19
N THR A 114 -3.08 -0.16 -8.21
CA THR A 114 -4.23 0.42 -7.51
C THR A 114 -3.84 1.71 -6.79
N THR A 115 -2.71 1.73 -6.10
CA THR A 115 -2.18 2.92 -5.42
C THR A 115 -1.94 4.06 -6.41
N LEU A 116 -1.32 3.79 -7.55
CA LEU A 116 -1.07 4.82 -8.57
C LEU A 116 -2.37 5.39 -9.16
N VAL A 117 -3.39 4.55 -9.38
CA VAL A 117 -4.72 5.01 -9.84
C VAL A 117 -5.36 5.95 -8.82
N VAL A 118 -5.31 5.60 -7.53
CA VAL A 118 -5.89 6.44 -6.47
C VAL A 118 -5.13 7.75 -6.32
N ILE A 119 -3.79 7.74 -6.35
CA ILE A 119 -2.96 8.95 -6.34
C ILE A 119 -3.34 9.86 -7.51
N PHE A 120 -3.45 9.30 -8.71
CA PHE A 120 -3.85 10.06 -9.90
C PHE A 120 -5.22 10.72 -9.74
N ILE A 121 -6.20 9.99 -9.22
CA ILE A 121 -7.54 10.53 -8.94
C ILE A 121 -7.45 11.68 -7.93
N GLY A 122 -6.71 11.50 -6.82
CA GLY A 122 -6.50 12.53 -5.81
C GLY A 122 -5.86 13.80 -6.36
N ASP A 123 -4.83 13.66 -7.19
CA ASP A 123 -4.13 14.79 -7.80
C ASP A 123 -4.99 15.49 -8.87
N ALA A 124 -5.80 14.74 -9.64
CA ALA A 124 -6.76 15.30 -10.57
C ALA A 124 -7.83 16.15 -9.84
N PHE A 125 -8.30 15.71 -8.67
CA PHE A 125 -9.20 16.51 -7.83
C PHE A 125 -8.55 17.79 -7.30
N LYS A 126 -7.29 17.73 -6.85
CA LYS A 126 -6.53 18.91 -6.38
C LYS A 126 -6.31 19.93 -7.48
N ALA A 127 -6.12 19.48 -8.73
CA ALA A 127 -5.91 20.34 -9.87
C ALA A 127 -7.13 21.15 -10.30
N GLY A 128 -8.32 20.88 -9.76
CA GLY A 128 -9.54 21.65 -10.01
C GLY A 128 -9.93 21.78 -11.50
N GLY A 129 -9.55 20.79 -12.33
CA GLY A 129 -9.82 20.79 -13.77
C GLY A 129 -8.74 21.50 -14.63
N VAL A 130 -7.69 22.03 -14.01
CA VAL A 130 -6.53 22.57 -14.76
C VAL A 130 -5.59 21.42 -15.09
N TYR A 131 -5.56 21.03 -16.35
CA TYR A 131 -4.66 19.99 -16.85
C TYR A 131 -3.25 20.54 -17.00
N ASN A 132 -2.34 20.07 -16.16
CA ASN A 132 -0.91 20.32 -16.29
C ASN A 132 -0.22 19.07 -16.88
N TRP A 133 0.88 19.26 -17.63
CA TRP A 133 1.68 18.17 -18.20
C TRP A 133 2.15 17.17 -17.12
N GLU A 134 2.41 17.64 -15.92
CA GLU A 134 2.79 16.82 -14.77
C GLU A 134 1.72 15.76 -14.40
N LEU A 135 0.42 16.10 -14.51
CA LEU A 135 -0.67 15.15 -14.29
C LEU A 135 -0.72 14.01 -15.32
N THR A 136 -0.16 14.21 -16.51
CA THR A 136 -0.15 13.19 -17.57
C THR A 136 0.90 12.09 -17.33
N ILE A 137 1.90 12.35 -16.52
CA ILE A 137 3.00 11.41 -16.22
C ILE A 137 2.44 10.15 -15.52
N ILE A 138 1.53 10.32 -14.55
CA ILE A 138 0.97 9.21 -13.78
C ILE A 138 0.15 8.25 -14.64
N PRO A 139 -0.82 8.68 -15.48
CA PRO A 139 -1.51 7.79 -16.41
C PRO A 139 -0.58 7.05 -17.37
N ILE A 140 0.47 7.70 -17.86
CA ILE A 140 1.48 7.06 -18.72
C ILE A 140 2.22 5.98 -17.94
N ALA A 141 2.63 6.26 -16.70
CA ALA A 141 3.26 5.27 -15.83
C ALA A 141 2.34 4.06 -15.57
N ILE A 142 1.06 4.30 -15.29
CA ILE A 142 0.04 3.25 -15.09
C ILE A 142 -0.06 2.37 -16.35
N LEU A 143 -0.14 2.97 -17.53
CA LEU A 143 -0.18 2.24 -18.80
C LEU A 143 1.06 1.37 -19.01
N LEU A 144 2.25 1.93 -18.81
CA LEU A 144 3.52 1.20 -18.95
C LEU A 144 3.63 0.03 -17.97
N ILE A 145 3.23 0.24 -16.71
CA ILE A 145 3.25 -0.78 -15.68
C ILE A 145 2.22 -1.87 -15.99
N SER A 146 1.00 -1.51 -16.40
CA SER A 146 -0.04 -2.47 -16.81
C SER A 146 0.41 -3.31 -17.99
N PHE A 147 1.04 -2.70 -18.99
CA PHE A 147 1.58 -3.40 -20.15
C PHE A 147 2.72 -4.34 -19.76
N SER A 148 3.61 -3.90 -18.88
CA SER A 148 4.68 -4.76 -18.33
C SER A 148 4.13 -5.98 -17.60
N LYS A 149 3.04 -5.84 -16.84
CA LYS A 149 2.35 -6.96 -16.19
C LYS A 149 1.83 -7.98 -17.20
N PHE A 150 1.27 -7.51 -18.31
CA PHE A 150 0.78 -8.38 -19.38
C PHE A 150 1.89 -9.23 -20.01
N LEU A 151 3.10 -8.68 -20.15
CA LEU A 151 4.26 -9.38 -20.70
C LEU A 151 4.89 -10.42 -19.74
N ILE A 152 4.67 -10.29 -18.43
CA ILE A 152 5.24 -11.18 -17.41
C ILE A 152 4.36 -12.44 -17.21
N LYS A 153 3.14 -12.45 -17.73
CA LYS A 153 2.20 -13.55 -17.63
C LYS A 153 2.48 -14.61 -18.67
#